data_5204b1a91dc32a6a932e7bfd0aec4b73
#
_entry.id   5204b1a91dc32a6a932e7bfd0aec4b73
#
_cell.length_a   1.000
_cell.length_b   1.000
_cell.length_c   1.000
_cell.angle_alpha   90.00
_cell.angle_beta   90.00
_cell.angle_gamma   90.00
#
_symmetry.space_group_name_H-M   'P 1'
#
loop_
_entity.id
_entity.type
_entity.pdbx_description
1 polymer ?
#
loop_
_entity_poly.entity_id
_entity_poly.type
_entity_poly.pdbx_seq_one_letter_code
_entity_poly.pdbx_strand_id
1 'polypeptide(L)' 'MGYLATFYTHYGAIRFHKHCEKEGLAAKIMPVPRELSSSCGICVSFETICAPKTTAHEDMERCYLISSDGAYMNLEN' A
#
# COMPACT_ATOMS: atom_id res chain seq x y z
N MET A 1 5.86 -10.85 -3.91
CA MET A 1 6.33 -10.08 -2.77
C MET A 1 5.22 -9.21 -2.23
N GLY A 2 5.19 -9.03 -0.93
CA GLY A 2 4.14 -8.25 -0.28
C GLY A 2 4.54 -6.80 -0.14
N TYR A 3 3.56 -5.93 -0.34
CA TYR A 3 3.74 -4.48 -0.23
C TYR A 3 2.60 -3.90 0.58
N LEU A 4 2.83 -2.71 1.13
CA LEU A 4 1.82 -2.00 1.89
C LEU A 4 1.88 -0.53 1.46
N ALA A 5 0.74 -0.01 1.03
CA ALA A 5 0.64 1.38 0.59
C ALA A 5 -0.25 2.17 1.53
N THR A 6 0.23 3.34 1.93
CA THR A 6 -0.56 4.27 2.75
C THR A 6 -1.07 5.39 1.85
N PHE A 7 -2.16 6.01 2.26
CA PHE A 7 -2.84 6.98 1.43
C PHE A 7 -3.19 8.22 2.22
N TYR A 8 -3.37 9.34 1.51
CA TYR A 8 -3.77 10.58 2.15
C TYR A 8 -5.27 10.58 2.51
N THR A 9 -6.09 9.82 1.78
CA THR A 9 -7.53 9.78 2.01
C THR A 9 -8.04 8.35 1.97
N HIS A 10 -9.18 8.10 2.64
CA HIS A 10 -9.86 6.81 2.55
C HIS A 10 -10.25 6.51 1.10
N TYR A 11 -10.70 7.52 0.40
CA TYR A 11 -11.11 7.38 -0.99
C TYR A 11 -9.97 6.86 -1.86
N GLY A 12 -8.77 7.41 -1.66
CA GLY A 12 -7.59 6.95 -2.39
C GLY A 12 -7.27 5.50 -2.11
N ALA A 13 -7.37 5.08 -0.85
CA ALA A 13 -7.13 3.68 -0.49
C ALA A 13 -8.15 2.76 -1.16
N ILE A 14 -9.42 3.14 -1.14
CA ILE A 14 -10.47 2.34 -1.74
C ILE A 14 -10.27 2.22 -3.25
N ARG A 15 -9.93 3.33 -3.91
CA ARG A 15 -9.66 3.32 -5.35
C ARG A 15 -8.50 2.40 -5.70
N PHE A 16 -7.44 2.47 -4.92
CA PHE A 16 -6.27 1.63 -5.16
C PHE A 16 -6.61 0.15 -4.96
N HIS A 17 -7.40 -0.15 -3.93
CA HIS A 17 -7.83 -1.52 -3.69
C HIS A 17 -8.61 -2.06 -4.88
N LYS A 18 -9.52 -1.26 -5.41
CA LYS A 18 -10.29 -1.66 -6.60
C LYS A 18 -9.38 -1.86 -7.81
N HIS A 19 -8.39 -1.00 -7.96
CA HIS A 19 -7.42 -1.14 -9.03
C HIS A 19 -6.68 -2.47 -8.93
N CYS A 20 -6.25 -2.83 -7.72
CA CYS A 20 -5.58 -4.11 -7.50
C CYS A 20 -6.47 -5.29 -7.87
N GLU A 21 -7.73 -5.24 -7.46
CA GLU A 21 -8.68 -6.29 -7.81
C GLU A 21 -8.82 -6.42 -9.31
N LYS A 22 -8.91 -5.29 -10.00
CA LYS A 22 -9.06 -5.27 -11.45
C LYS A 22 -7.83 -5.87 -12.14
N GLU A 23 -6.65 -5.67 -11.55
CA GLU A 23 -5.40 -6.21 -12.08
C GLU A 23 -5.16 -7.66 -11.66
N GLY A 24 -6.06 -8.24 -10.88
CA GLY A 24 -5.90 -9.60 -10.42
C GLY A 24 -4.91 -9.76 -9.28
N LEU A 25 -4.59 -8.68 -8.57
CA LEU A 25 -3.66 -8.74 -7.46
C LEU A 25 -4.40 -9.05 -6.16
N ALA A 26 -3.76 -9.82 -5.29
CA ALA A 26 -4.29 -10.06 -3.95
C ALA A 26 -4.09 -8.79 -3.14
N ALA A 27 -5.18 -8.18 -2.67
CA ALA A 27 -5.13 -6.91 -1.95
C ALA A 27 -6.13 -6.89 -0.82
N LYS A 28 -5.79 -6.16 0.25
CA LYS A 28 -6.61 -6.10 1.44
C LYS A 28 -6.50 -4.71 2.07
N ILE A 29 -7.64 -4.10 2.40
CA ILE A 29 -7.67 -2.86 3.16
C ILE A 29 -7.56 -3.21 4.64
N MET A 30 -6.71 -2.48 5.37
CA MET A 30 -6.48 -2.76 6.78
C MET A 30 -6.04 -1.48 7.51
N PRO A 31 -6.14 -1.47 8.84
CA PRO A 31 -5.61 -0.33 9.61
C PRO A 31 -4.10 -0.23 9.45
N VAL A 32 -3.58 0.99 9.51
CA VAL A 32 -2.14 1.20 9.41
C VAL A 32 -1.45 0.59 10.63
N PRO A 33 -0.38 -0.20 10.43
CA PRO A 33 0.38 -0.76 11.55
C PRO A 33 0.95 0.33 12.46
N ARG A 34 1.18 0.00 13.72
CA ARG A 34 1.72 0.93 14.70
C ARG A 34 3.04 1.55 14.30
N GLU A 35 3.91 0.76 13.67
CA GLU A 35 5.23 1.20 13.26
C GLU A 35 5.18 2.27 12.19
N LEU A 36 4.06 2.40 11.51
CA LEU A 36 3.89 3.33 10.40
C LEU A 36 2.87 4.38 10.78
N SER A 37 2.85 5.47 10.04
CA SER A 37 1.84 6.48 10.20
C SER A 37 1.25 6.82 8.85
N SER A 38 0.01 7.30 8.85
CA SER A 38 -0.69 7.65 7.63
C SER A 38 -1.70 8.72 7.92
N SER A 39 -1.94 9.56 6.95
CA SER A 39 -2.90 10.66 7.09
C SER A 39 -4.32 10.17 7.29
N CYS A 40 -4.69 9.04 6.70
CA CYS A 40 -6.08 8.57 6.76
C CYS A 40 -6.30 7.38 7.70
N GLY A 41 -5.25 6.78 8.23
CA GLY A 41 -5.39 5.69 9.19
C GLY A 41 -5.65 4.32 8.60
N ILE A 42 -5.85 4.20 7.30
CA ILE A 42 -5.99 2.90 6.64
C ILE A 42 -4.95 2.76 5.54
N CYS A 43 -4.67 1.52 5.18
CA CYS A 43 -3.70 1.23 4.14
C CYS A 43 -4.18 0.02 3.35
N VAL A 44 -3.49 -0.27 2.25
CA VAL A 44 -3.78 -1.45 1.43
C VAL A 44 -2.53 -2.32 1.40
N SER A 45 -2.67 -3.58 1.82
CA SER A 45 -1.60 -4.54 1.63
C SER A 45 -1.91 -5.30 0.34
N PHE A 46 -0.89 -5.54 -0.46
CA PHE A 46 -1.09 -6.20 -1.74
C PHE A 46 0.16 -6.96 -2.15
N GLU A 47 -0.01 -7.90 -3.06
CA GLU A 47 1.11 -8.70 -3.57
C GLU A 47 1.24 -8.53 -5.06
N THR A 48 2.47 -8.38 -5.50
CA THR A 48 2.77 -8.27 -6.92
C THR A 48 4.20 -8.74 -7.16
N ILE A 49 4.50 -9.15 -8.38
CA ILE A 49 5.84 -9.57 -8.76
C ILE A 49 6.71 -8.39 -9.15
N CYS A 50 6.12 -7.26 -9.44
CA CYS A 50 6.86 -6.05 -9.82
C CYS A 50 6.73 -5.00 -8.74
N ALA A 51 7.83 -4.31 -8.41
CA ALA A 51 7.78 -3.24 -7.44
C ALA A 51 6.84 -2.13 -7.93
N PRO A 52 5.89 -1.69 -7.10
CA PRO A 52 4.98 -0.63 -7.50
C PRO A 52 5.69 0.71 -7.56
N LYS A 53 5.16 1.60 -8.39
CA LYS A 53 5.64 2.97 -8.44
C LYS A 53 4.75 3.81 -7.55
N THR A 54 5.36 4.51 -6.60
CA THR A 54 4.60 5.33 -5.66
C THR A 54 3.87 6.46 -6.34
N THR A 55 4.35 6.87 -7.52
CA THR A 55 3.70 7.95 -8.27
C THR A 55 2.51 7.47 -9.09
N ALA A 56 2.20 6.18 -9.06
CA ALA A 56 1.13 5.63 -9.88
C ALA A 56 -0.26 6.14 -9.46
N HIS A 57 -0.39 6.58 -8.19
CA HIS A 57 -1.66 7.07 -7.66
C HIS A 57 -1.43 8.37 -6.90
N GLU A 58 -2.22 9.39 -7.22
CA GLU A 58 -2.05 10.70 -6.63
C GLU A 58 -2.22 10.69 -5.11
N ASP A 59 -3.14 9.86 -4.62
CA ASP A 59 -3.43 9.81 -3.19
C ASP A 59 -2.53 8.87 -2.42
N MET A 60 -1.60 8.18 -3.08
CA MET A 60 -0.68 7.29 -2.38
C MET A 60 0.38 8.11 -1.65
N GLU A 61 0.41 7.97 -0.34
CA GLU A 61 1.34 8.71 0.51
C GLU A 61 2.71 8.05 0.55
N ARG A 62 2.74 6.75 0.83
CA ARG A 62 3.98 5.98 0.88
C ARG A 62 3.70 4.55 0.46
N CYS A 63 4.76 3.86 0.05
CA CYS A 63 4.68 2.44 -0.24
C CYS A 63 5.85 1.74 0.42
N TYR A 64 5.58 0.59 1.04
CA TYR A 64 6.58 -0.18 1.78
C TYR A 64 6.67 -1.58 1.23
N LEU A 65 7.87 -2.14 1.25
CA LEU A 65 8.08 -3.56 1.00
C LEU A 65 7.98 -4.29 2.33
N ILE A 66 7.20 -5.36 2.38
CA ILE A 66 7.08 -6.18 3.59
C ILE A 66 8.12 -7.29 3.47
N SER A 67 9.12 -7.27 4.34
CA SER A 67 10.17 -8.29 4.30
C SER A 67 9.69 -9.58 4.95
N SER A 68 10.46 -10.66 4.78
CA SER A 68 10.07 -11.97 5.26
C SER A 68 9.95 -12.04 6.79
N ASP A 69 10.63 -11.14 7.51
CA ASP A 69 10.55 -11.08 8.96
C ASP A 69 9.45 -10.13 9.46
N GLY A 70 8.65 -9.58 8.55
CA GLY A 70 7.55 -8.70 8.89
C GLY A 70 7.91 -7.24 8.99
N ALA A 71 9.16 -6.87 8.71
CA ALA A 71 9.57 -5.48 8.75
C ALA A 71 9.09 -4.73 7.49
N TYR A 72 8.91 -3.42 7.63
CA TYR A 72 8.47 -2.59 6.53
C TYR A 72 9.62 -1.72 6.04
N MET A 73 9.90 -1.79 4.75
CA MET A 73 10.98 -1.02 4.14
C MET A 73 10.37 0.00 3.20
N ASN A 74 10.66 1.27 3.46
CA ASN A 74 10.15 2.37 2.65
C ASN A 74 10.76 2.29 1.25
N LEU A 75 9.90 2.30 0.22
CA LEU A 75 10.33 2.26 -1.17
C LEU A 75 10.52 3.64 -1.77
N GLU A 76 10.37 4.66 -0.97
CA GLU A 76 10.52 6.03 -1.43
C GLU A 76 11.95 6.30 -1.90
N ASN A 77 12.07 7.00 -3.00
CA ASN A 77 13.36 7.36 -3.57
C ASN A 77 13.89 8.66 -2.99
#